data_d7b6914f089721d7b363966cdadec020
#
_entry.id   d7b6914f089721d7b363966cdadec020
#
_cell.length_a   1.000
_cell.length_b   1.000
_cell.length_c   1.000
_cell.angle_alpha   90.00
_cell.angle_beta   90.00
_cell.angle_gamma   90.00
#
_symmetry.space_group_name_H-M   'P 1'
#
loop_
_entity.id
_entity.type
_entity.pdbx_description
1 polymer ?
#
loop_
_entity_poly.entity_id
_entity_poly.type
_entity_poly.pdbx_seq_one_letter_code
_entity_poly.pdbx_strand_id
1 'polypeptide(L)'
;MVLFGSVLLLTACSGKVEKTELTYQTSEISTTSTTEIELKPEEKYASIIEKFEKLSTNGNDSLKSAVEGTEAEETMVMNYIAQIKENGHTKKYAFYDINNDKIEELLIGDSEFITAIYTLKDGKPVFVKGAGTGGGSLRSSLTIYKDGTLQYLAGQGTDPNWEATSYQLKDGKLEEILKKDFKQFQGNEPAEVLGISSEKVDFKQVTWNDFKQNTSKDKDDVTKEVQSTLKADISSVFAGDVSSIEGNWTNSSGETVTITSKEIKHHKGKQGTFQVTAFRKNPELPLLTLNLEESNPYGPLSYVLIPAGNPAYSNNGESDATKDRLIEASTISQSAVISPESFFYR
;
A
#
# COMPACT_ATOMS: atom_id res chain seq x y z
N MET A 1 55.30 19.23 -39.08
CA MET A 1 56.64 19.67 -38.68
C MET A 1 56.56 19.80 -37.16
N VAL A 2 57.13 18.99 -36.30
CA VAL A 2 58.37 18.19 -36.20
C VAL A 2 58.07 16.99 -35.30
N LEU A 3 58.49 15.79 -35.75
CA LEU A 3 58.58 14.56 -34.92
C LEU A 3 59.77 14.70 -33.97
N PHE A 4 59.68 14.17 -32.76
CA PHE A 4 60.81 13.66 -31.99
C PHE A 4 60.50 12.28 -31.43
N GLY A 5 61.12 11.28 -32.03
CA GLY A 5 61.19 9.94 -31.49
C GLY A 5 62.49 9.86 -30.60
N SER A 6 62.36 9.15 -29.51
CA SER A 6 63.47 8.75 -28.68
C SER A 6 63.64 7.23 -28.69
N VAL A 7 64.71 6.77 -29.29
CA VAL A 7 65.17 5.38 -29.28
C VAL A 7 66.10 5.21 -28.06
N LEU A 8 65.79 4.24 -27.20
CA LEU A 8 66.70 3.79 -26.13
C LEU A 8 67.29 2.44 -26.52
N LEU A 9 68.62 2.46 -26.68
CA LEU A 9 69.45 1.29 -26.92
C LEU A 9 69.69 0.52 -25.62
N LEU A 10 69.41 -0.78 -25.65
CA LEU A 10 69.78 -1.73 -24.59
C LEU A 10 71.12 -2.38 -24.92
N THR A 11 72.15 -2.12 -24.09
CA THR A 11 73.41 -2.83 -24.08
C THR A 11 73.31 -4.15 -23.34
N ALA A 12 73.68 -5.24 -24.01
CA ALA A 12 73.75 -6.57 -23.45
C ALA A 12 75.07 -6.76 -22.66
N CYS A 13 75.02 -7.20 -21.40
CA CYS A 13 76.11 -7.80 -20.69
C CYS A 13 75.90 -9.30 -20.54
N SER A 14 76.78 -10.07 -21.15
CA SER A 14 76.89 -11.53 -21.04
C SER A 14 77.55 -11.89 -19.70
N GLY A 15 76.80 -12.64 -18.88
CA GLY A 15 77.25 -13.29 -17.66
C GLY A 15 76.76 -14.72 -17.60
N LYS A 16 77.70 -15.69 -17.65
CA LYS A 16 77.47 -17.11 -17.49
C LYS A 16 77.09 -17.38 -16.04
N VAL A 17 75.92 -18.03 -15.81
CA VAL A 17 75.58 -18.61 -14.50
C VAL A 17 74.97 -19.97 -14.71
N GLU A 18 75.37 -20.89 -13.86
CA GLU A 18 75.14 -22.32 -13.86
C GLU A 18 73.61 -22.67 -13.70
N LYS A 19 73.26 -23.76 -14.36
CA LYS A 19 71.96 -24.42 -14.20
C LYS A 19 71.78 -25.03 -12.81
N THR A 20 70.90 -24.45 -12.00
CA THR A 20 70.29 -25.18 -10.89
C THR A 20 68.83 -25.43 -11.28
N GLU A 21 68.50 -26.70 -11.50
CA GLU A 21 67.07 -27.09 -11.70
C GLU A 21 66.30 -26.96 -10.40
N LEU A 22 65.46 -25.95 -10.32
CA LEU A 22 64.41 -25.87 -9.30
C LEU A 22 63.13 -26.42 -9.88
N THR A 23 62.78 -27.60 -9.39
CA THR A 23 61.49 -28.21 -9.65
C THR A 23 60.42 -27.38 -8.96
N TYR A 24 59.66 -26.58 -9.73
CA TYR A 24 58.41 -25.95 -9.23
C TYR A 24 57.32 -26.98 -9.29
N GLN A 25 56.83 -27.39 -8.11
CA GLN A 25 55.52 -28.02 -8.01
C GLN A 25 54.47 -26.97 -8.33
N THR A 26 53.80 -27.12 -9.44
CA THR A 26 52.60 -26.35 -9.79
C THR A 26 51.49 -26.81 -8.82
N SER A 27 51.25 -26.05 -7.75
CA SER A 27 50.03 -26.20 -7.00
C SER A 27 48.90 -25.67 -7.89
N GLU A 28 48.03 -26.59 -8.32
CA GLU A 28 46.75 -26.24 -8.96
C GLU A 28 45.97 -25.37 -7.98
N ILE A 29 45.88 -24.07 -8.28
CA ILE A 29 44.94 -23.18 -7.61
C ILE A 29 43.58 -23.59 -8.12
N SER A 30 42.87 -24.35 -7.29
CA SER A 30 41.46 -24.65 -7.47
C SER A 30 40.72 -23.32 -7.43
N THR A 31 40.37 -22.78 -8.58
CA THR A 31 39.44 -21.65 -8.69
C THR A 31 38.10 -22.16 -8.24
N THR A 32 37.80 -21.94 -6.96
CA THR A 32 36.44 -22.12 -6.44
C THR A 32 35.59 -21.06 -7.13
N SER A 33 34.82 -21.48 -8.12
CA SER A 33 33.77 -20.68 -8.73
C SER A 33 32.78 -20.35 -7.62
N THR A 34 32.86 -19.16 -7.05
CA THR A 34 31.85 -18.62 -6.16
C THR A 34 30.63 -18.38 -7.04
N THR A 35 29.67 -19.28 -6.98
CA THR A 35 28.37 -19.06 -7.60
C THR A 35 27.77 -17.88 -6.86
N GLU A 36 27.74 -16.71 -7.48
CA GLU A 36 27.07 -15.52 -6.97
C GLU A 36 25.59 -15.91 -6.83
N ILE A 37 25.11 -16.00 -5.61
CA ILE A 37 23.69 -16.27 -5.32
C ILE A 37 22.94 -15.00 -5.69
N GLU A 38 22.29 -15.00 -6.84
CA GLU A 38 21.42 -13.89 -7.24
C GLU A 38 20.24 -13.81 -6.27
N LEU A 39 20.18 -12.73 -5.50
CA LEU A 39 19.10 -12.46 -4.56
C LEU A 39 17.78 -12.23 -5.32
N LYS A 40 16.69 -12.75 -4.78
CA LYS A 40 15.35 -12.49 -5.31
C LYS A 40 14.96 -11.02 -5.13
N PRO A 41 14.04 -10.47 -5.96
CA PRO A 41 13.58 -9.09 -5.81
C PRO A 41 13.11 -8.75 -4.40
N GLU A 42 12.35 -9.65 -3.73
CA GLU A 42 11.89 -9.46 -2.36
C GLU A 42 13.04 -9.26 -1.36
N GLU A 43 14.15 -9.95 -1.56
CA GLU A 43 15.32 -9.84 -0.69
C GLU A 43 16.07 -8.53 -0.93
N LYS A 44 16.14 -8.09 -2.20
CA LYS A 44 16.78 -6.83 -2.59
C LYS A 44 16.05 -5.61 -2.01
N TYR A 45 14.71 -5.68 -1.92
CA TYR A 45 13.85 -4.59 -1.42
C TYR A 45 13.31 -4.82 0.00
N ALA A 46 13.82 -5.81 0.73
CA ALA A 46 13.28 -6.22 2.03
C ALA A 46 13.10 -5.06 3.02
N SER A 47 14.06 -4.13 3.09
CA SER A 47 13.98 -2.98 4.00
C SER A 47 12.83 -2.01 3.68
N ILE A 48 12.49 -1.86 2.40
CA ILE A 48 11.37 -1.01 1.98
C ILE A 48 10.05 -1.75 2.21
N ILE A 49 9.98 -3.02 1.81
CA ILE A 49 8.79 -3.86 2.04
C ILE A 49 8.44 -3.88 3.53
N GLU A 50 9.41 -4.06 4.42
CA GLU A 50 9.20 -4.05 5.88
C GLU A 50 8.64 -2.71 6.39
N LYS A 51 9.11 -1.57 5.86
CA LYS A 51 8.55 -0.26 6.20
C LYS A 51 7.06 -0.17 5.85
N PHE A 52 6.69 -0.59 4.63
CA PHE A 52 5.31 -0.57 4.19
C PHE A 52 4.44 -1.64 4.88
N GLU A 53 5.01 -2.79 5.24
CA GLU A 53 4.34 -3.79 6.08
C GLU A 53 3.94 -3.19 7.43
N LYS A 54 4.87 -2.48 8.09
CA LYS A 54 4.60 -1.79 9.36
C LYS A 54 3.52 -0.72 9.21
N LEU A 55 3.60 0.10 8.16
CA LEU A 55 2.57 1.12 7.88
C LEU A 55 1.21 0.48 7.58
N SER A 56 1.18 -0.59 6.80
CA SER A 56 -0.05 -1.32 6.46
C SER A 56 -0.65 -2.09 7.64
N THR A 57 0.14 -2.37 8.68
CA THR A 57 -0.31 -3.05 9.90
C THR A 57 -0.71 -2.06 10.99
N ASN A 58 0.13 -1.07 11.26
CA ASN A 58 0.04 -0.19 12.43
C ASN A 58 -0.34 1.26 12.07
N GLY A 59 -0.46 1.61 10.79
CA GLY A 59 -0.84 2.95 10.36
C GLY A 59 0.04 4.05 10.96
N ASN A 60 -0.60 5.04 11.58
CA ASN A 60 0.06 6.20 12.18
C ASN A 60 1.05 5.84 13.30
N ASP A 61 0.87 4.73 14.01
CA ASP A 61 1.79 4.30 15.09
C ASP A 61 3.20 4.00 14.56
N SER A 62 3.29 3.53 13.31
CA SER A 62 4.58 3.25 12.65
C SER A 62 5.10 4.40 11.80
N LEU A 63 4.30 5.44 11.57
CA LEU A 63 4.62 6.52 10.63
C LEU A 63 5.89 7.26 11.01
N LYS A 64 6.07 7.61 12.27
CA LYS A 64 7.25 8.35 12.74
C LYS A 64 8.56 7.64 12.40
N SER A 65 8.63 6.33 12.61
CA SER A 65 9.82 5.54 12.27
C SER A 65 9.98 5.29 10.78
N ALA A 66 8.88 5.20 10.04
CA ALA A 66 8.90 4.96 8.61
C ALA A 66 9.43 6.17 7.82
N VAL A 67 9.11 7.39 8.25
CA VAL A 67 9.53 8.63 7.57
C VAL A 67 10.90 9.14 7.99
N GLU A 68 11.54 8.50 8.95
CA GLU A 68 12.88 8.92 9.39
C GLU A 68 13.90 8.76 8.25
N GLY A 69 14.54 9.87 7.87
CA GLY A 69 15.52 9.92 6.79
C GLY A 69 14.96 9.87 5.38
N THR A 70 13.64 9.99 5.20
CA THR A 70 13.02 10.06 3.88
C THR A 70 12.93 11.48 3.34
N GLU A 71 12.88 11.61 2.00
CA GLU A 71 12.61 12.89 1.34
C GLU A 71 11.12 13.29 1.45
N ALA A 72 10.83 14.54 1.17
CA ALA A 72 9.48 15.09 1.36
C ALA A 72 8.40 14.33 0.56
N GLU A 73 8.68 13.93 -0.67
CA GLU A 73 7.73 13.20 -1.51
C GLU A 73 7.50 11.77 -0.99
N GLU A 74 8.56 11.08 -0.60
CA GLU A 74 8.46 9.75 0.02
C GLU A 74 7.71 9.81 1.35
N THR A 75 7.97 10.85 2.15
CA THR A 75 7.21 11.13 3.38
C THR A 75 5.71 11.32 3.10
N MET A 76 5.35 12.03 2.02
CA MET A 76 3.93 12.19 1.63
C MET A 76 3.28 10.87 1.27
N VAL A 77 3.98 10.00 0.55
CA VAL A 77 3.50 8.64 0.24
C VAL A 77 3.24 7.84 1.52
N MET A 78 4.20 7.85 2.45
CA MET A 78 4.06 7.11 3.71
C MET A 78 2.91 7.63 4.57
N ASN A 79 2.74 8.96 4.64
CA ASN A 79 1.57 9.57 5.28
C ASN A 79 0.26 9.12 4.63
N TYR A 80 0.21 9.10 3.30
CA TYR A 80 -0.96 8.62 2.56
C TYR A 80 -1.27 7.15 2.88
N ILE A 81 -0.25 6.26 2.86
CA ILE A 81 -0.43 4.85 3.19
C ILE A 81 -0.92 4.66 4.63
N ALA A 82 -0.35 5.38 5.59
CA ALA A 82 -0.83 5.34 6.97
C ALA A 82 -2.28 5.82 7.07
N GLN A 83 -2.65 6.90 6.40
CA GLN A 83 -4.02 7.43 6.40
C GLN A 83 -5.02 6.46 5.77
N ILE A 84 -4.71 5.84 4.64
CA ILE A 84 -5.64 4.86 4.03
C ILE A 84 -5.77 3.60 4.89
N LYS A 85 -4.73 3.23 5.64
CA LYS A 85 -4.79 2.13 6.61
C LYS A 85 -5.78 2.44 7.74
N GLU A 86 -5.78 3.66 8.27
CA GLU A 86 -6.75 4.09 9.27
C GLU A 86 -8.20 4.02 8.75
N ASN A 87 -8.38 4.12 7.43
CA ASN A 87 -9.66 3.98 6.75
C ASN A 87 -9.98 2.52 6.33
N GLY A 88 -9.17 1.54 6.77
CA GLY A 88 -9.39 0.13 6.48
C GLY A 88 -8.85 -0.36 5.14
N HIS A 89 -8.17 0.49 4.38
CA HIS A 89 -7.55 0.11 3.10
C HIS A 89 -6.08 -0.22 3.26
N THR A 90 -5.61 -1.14 2.43
CA THR A 90 -4.19 -1.48 2.34
C THR A 90 -3.74 -1.44 0.89
N LYS A 91 -2.48 -1.07 0.66
CA LYS A 91 -1.83 -1.25 -0.63
C LYS A 91 -1.10 -2.60 -0.64
N LYS A 92 -0.70 -2.98 -1.83
CA LYS A 92 0.08 -4.19 -2.13
C LYS A 92 1.43 -3.78 -2.71
N TYR A 93 2.28 -4.74 -2.98
CA TYR A 93 3.50 -4.50 -3.74
C TYR A 93 3.62 -5.48 -4.92
N ALA A 94 4.34 -5.04 -5.93
CA ALA A 94 4.66 -5.84 -7.11
C ALA A 94 6.07 -5.53 -7.59
N PHE A 95 6.60 -6.40 -8.44
CA PHE A 95 7.86 -6.17 -9.13
C PHE A 95 7.61 -6.08 -10.62
N TYR A 96 8.23 -5.08 -11.25
CA TYR A 96 8.08 -4.85 -12.68
C TYR A 96 9.30 -4.11 -13.23
N ASP A 97 9.95 -4.65 -14.25
CA ASP A 97 11.06 -4.00 -14.95
C ASP A 97 10.52 -2.89 -15.87
N ILE A 98 10.61 -1.64 -15.39
CA ILE A 98 10.01 -0.48 -16.05
C ILE A 98 10.78 -0.09 -17.32
N ASN A 99 12.10 -0.13 -17.26
CA ASN A 99 13.00 0.43 -18.29
C ASN A 99 13.73 -0.65 -19.11
N ASN A 100 13.40 -1.91 -18.91
CA ASN A 100 13.97 -3.10 -19.57
C ASN A 100 15.50 -3.24 -19.34
N ASP A 101 15.99 -2.85 -18.15
CA ASP A 101 17.39 -3.00 -17.76
C ASP A 101 17.68 -4.30 -17.00
N LYS A 102 16.67 -5.15 -16.82
CA LYS A 102 16.65 -6.42 -16.07
C LYS A 102 16.71 -6.26 -14.55
N ILE A 103 16.53 -5.05 -14.06
CA ILE A 103 16.29 -4.78 -12.66
C ILE A 103 14.79 -4.53 -12.52
N GLU A 104 14.10 -5.39 -11.78
CA GLU A 104 12.69 -5.16 -11.48
C GLU A 104 12.56 -4.08 -10.40
N GLU A 105 11.82 -3.03 -10.69
CA GLU A 105 11.42 -2.01 -9.72
C GLU A 105 10.39 -2.56 -8.76
N LEU A 106 10.45 -2.10 -7.50
CA LEU A 106 9.41 -2.32 -6.52
C LEU A 106 8.33 -1.25 -6.69
N LEU A 107 7.11 -1.71 -6.97
CA LEU A 107 5.91 -0.89 -7.04
C LEU A 107 5.10 -1.06 -5.75
N ILE A 108 4.68 0.05 -5.15
CA ILE A 108 3.72 0.07 -4.05
C ILE A 108 2.41 0.62 -4.61
N GLY A 109 1.31 -0.10 -4.43
CA GLY A 109 0.03 0.32 -5.01
C GLY A 109 -0.98 -0.82 -5.06
N ASP A 110 -1.70 -0.85 -6.16
CA ASP A 110 -2.62 -1.93 -6.54
C ASP A 110 -2.73 -2.01 -8.06
N SER A 111 -3.61 -2.87 -8.58
CA SER A 111 -3.80 -3.04 -10.02
C SER A 111 -4.36 -1.80 -10.75
N GLU A 112 -4.78 -0.78 -10.04
CA GLU A 112 -5.37 0.43 -10.62
C GLU A 112 -4.47 1.67 -10.41
N PHE A 113 -3.75 1.75 -9.26
CA PHE A 113 -3.00 2.94 -8.89
C PHE A 113 -1.63 2.60 -8.33
N ILE A 114 -0.60 3.11 -8.96
CA ILE A 114 0.77 3.08 -8.43
C ILE A 114 0.94 4.26 -7.47
N THR A 115 1.33 3.97 -6.23
CA THR A 115 1.50 4.97 -5.17
C THR A 115 2.96 5.32 -4.95
N ALA A 116 3.88 4.37 -5.12
CA ALA A 116 5.32 4.62 -5.07
C ALA A 116 6.09 3.66 -5.98
N ILE A 117 7.25 4.12 -6.43
CA ILE A 117 8.23 3.36 -7.20
C ILE A 117 9.58 3.45 -6.50
N TYR A 118 10.24 2.32 -6.34
CA TYR A 118 11.63 2.20 -5.89
C TYR A 118 12.42 1.39 -6.90
N THR A 119 13.67 1.76 -7.12
CA THR A 119 14.62 1.01 -7.95
C THR A 119 15.88 0.66 -7.15
N LEU A 120 16.79 -0.09 -7.74
CA LEU A 120 18.09 -0.37 -7.15
C LEU A 120 19.17 0.54 -7.75
N LYS A 121 19.92 1.18 -6.89
CA LYS A 121 21.14 1.88 -7.25
C LYS A 121 22.30 1.35 -6.41
N ASP A 122 23.34 0.87 -7.06
CA ASP A 122 24.48 0.23 -6.39
C ASP A 122 24.02 -0.90 -5.43
N GLY A 123 23.01 -1.67 -5.85
CA GLY A 123 22.43 -2.77 -5.08
C GLY A 123 21.56 -2.34 -3.88
N LYS A 124 21.26 -1.06 -3.72
CA LYS A 124 20.45 -0.53 -2.62
C LYS A 124 19.12 0.06 -3.13
N PRO A 125 18.00 -0.17 -2.44
CA PRO A 125 16.75 0.48 -2.79
C PRO A 125 16.84 2.00 -2.68
N VAL A 126 16.38 2.69 -3.71
CA VAL A 126 16.22 4.14 -3.72
C VAL A 126 14.82 4.52 -4.18
N PHE A 127 14.24 5.53 -3.55
CA PHE A 127 12.96 6.08 -3.94
C PHE A 127 13.07 6.79 -5.30
N VAL A 128 12.11 6.55 -6.17
CA VAL A 128 12.07 7.10 -7.53
C VAL A 128 10.99 8.17 -7.65
N LYS A 129 9.74 7.81 -7.31
CA LYS A 129 8.58 8.70 -7.47
C LYS A 129 7.41 8.22 -6.64
N GLY A 130 6.62 9.17 -6.17
CA GLY A 130 5.37 8.91 -5.48
C GLY A 130 4.18 9.59 -6.12
N ALA A 131 2.99 9.02 -5.88
CA ALA A 131 1.72 9.59 -6.28
C ALA A 131 0.64 9.29 -5.24
N GLY A 132 -0.41 10.12 -5.21
CA GLY A 132 -1.52 9.94 -4.30
C GLY A 132 -2.21 11.25 -3.97
N THR A 133 -2.85 11.29 -2.82
CA THR A 133 -3.52 12.48 -2.29
C THR A 133 -2.65 13.11 -1.21
N GLY A 134 -2.16 14.31 -1.49
CA GLY A 134 -1.42 15.12 -0.51
C GLY A 134 -2.33 15.93 0.39
N GLY A 135 -1.74 16.62 1.37
CA GLY A 135 -2.44 17.57 2.22
C GLY A 135 -3.10 18.68 1.39
N GLY A 136 -4.30 19.06 1.80
CA GLY A 136 -5.12 20.01 1.08
C GLY A 136 -5.78 19.46 -0.12
N SER A 137 -5.88 19.72 -1.21
CA SER A 137 -6.53 19.13 -2.40
C SER A 137 -5.54 18.64 -3.47
N LEU A 138 -4.25 18.59 -3.12
CA LEU A 138 -3.21 18.14 -4.05
C LEU A 138 -3.45 16.67 -4.42
N ARG A 139 -3.48 16.37 -5.70
CA ARG A 139 -3.64 15.03 -6.26
C ARG A 139 -2.57 14.77 -7.29
N SER A 140 -2.10 13.53 -7.31
CA SER A 140 -1.17 13.10 -8.36
C SER A 140 -1.42 11.65 -8.74
N SER A 141 -1.01 11.28 -9.94
CA SER A 141 -1.08 9.90 -10.44
C SER A 141 0.12 9.56 -11.29
N LEU A 142 0.47 8.27 -11.28
CA LEU A 142 1.52 7.68 -12.10
C LEU A 142 0.89 6.71 -13.10
N THR A 143 1.37 6.74 -14.33
CA THR A 143 1.07 5.77 -15.37
C THR A 143 2.38 5.30 -15.98
N ILE A 144 2.54 3.99 -16.16
CA ILE A 144 3.73 3.38 -16.76
C ILE A 144 3.32 2.86 -18.15
N TYR A 145 4.17 3.11 -19.15
CA TYR A 145 3.98 2.67 -20.53
C TYR A 145 4.97 1.56 -20.87
N LYS A 146 4.63 0.73 -21.84
CA LYS A 146 5.42 -0.44 -22.25
C LYS A 146 6.81 -0.13 -22.78
N ASP A 147 7.04 1.12 -23.21
CA ASP A 147 8.35 1.63 -23.66
C ASP A 147 9.22 2.18 -22.50
N GLY A 148 8.78 2.02 -21.26
CA GLY A 148 9.48 2.52 -20.07
C GLY A 148 9.18 3.99 -19.74
N THR A 149 8.33 4.67 -20.51
CA THR A 149 7.93 6.04 -20.19
C THR A 149 7.03 6.04 -18.95
N LEU A 150 7.34 6.92 -17.99
CA LEU A 150 6.48 7.23 -16.86
C LEU A 150 5.78 8.56 -17.10
N GLN A 151 4.46 8.58 -17.02
CA GLN A 151 3.66 9.79 -17.01
C GLN A 151 3.28 10.13 -15.57
N TYR A 152 3.53 11.35 -15.16
CA TYR A 152 3.10 11.91 -13.88
C TYR A 152 2.13 13.05 -14.11
N LEU A 153 0.99 12.99 -13.45
CA LEU A 153 0.02 14.07 -13.40
C LEU A 153 -0.03 14.64 -12.00
N ALA A 154 -0.07 15.95 -11.87
CA ALA A 154 -0.24 16.62 -10.59
C ALA A 154 -1.12 17.86 -10.75
N GLY A 155 -1.98 18.11 -9.75
CA GLY A 155 -2.84 19.28 -9.72
C GLY A 155 -3.70 19.32 -8.48
N GLN A 156 -4.51 20.36 -8.36
CA GLN A 156 -5.49 20.47 -7.29
C GLN A 156 -6.83 19.87 -7.74
N GLY A 157 -7.47 19.12 -6.86
CA GLY A 157 -8.67 18.32 -7.21
C GLY A 157 -9.84 19.10 -7.81
N THR A 158 -9.94 20.41 -7.54
CA THR A 158 -11.00 21.29 -8.06
C THR A 158 -10.52 22.24 -9.17
N ASP A 159 -9.20 22.30 -9.40
CA ASP A 159 -8.62 23.13 -10.45
C ASP A 159 -8.58 22.33 -11.77
N PRO A 160 -9.13 22.86 -12.88
CA PRO A 160 -8.98 22.19 -14.16
C PRO A 160 -7.55 22.23 -14.70
N ASN A 161 -6.68 23.11 -14.19
CA ASN A 161 -5.30 23.24 -14.64
C ASN A 161 -4.39 22.29 -13.85
N TRP A 162 -3.88 21.28 -14.53
CA TRP A 162 -2.95 20.31 -14.02
C TRP A 162 -1.65 20.37 -14.78
N GLU A 163 -0.63 19.74 -14.25
CA GLU A 163 0.65 19.55 -14.89
C GLU A 163 0.81 18.09 -15.28
N ALA A 164 1.22 17.85 -16.51
CA ALA A 164 1.56 16.54 -17.05
C ALA A 164 3.07 16.50 -17.34
N THR A 165 3.77 15.50 -16.82
CA THR A 165 5.20 15.34 -17.05
C THR A 165 5.49 13.91 -17.46
N SER A 166 6.33 13.72 -18.50
CA SER A 166 6.87 12.41 -18.87
C SER A 166 8.33 12.29 -18.43
N TYR A 167 8.67 11.10 -17.96
CA TYR A 167 10.01 10.75 -17.50
C TYR A 167 10.47 9.42 -18.10
N GLN A 168 11.78 9.21 -18.08
CA GLN A 168 12.41 7.90 -18.19
C GLN A 168 13.25 7.61 -16.95
N LEU A 169 13.20 6.34 -16.49
CA LEU A 169 14.06 5.86 -15.42
C LEU A 169 15.43 5.48 -15.99
N LYS A 170 16.48 6.11 -15.47
CA LYS A 170 17.85 5.85 -15.87
C LYS A 170 18.81 6.02 -14.71
N ASP A 171 19.70 5.06 -14.53
CA ASP A 171 20.72 5.06 -13.46
C ASP A 171 20.12 5.36 -12.06
N GLY A 172 18.95 4.82 -11.77
CA GLY A 172 18.26 4.99 -10.50
C GLY A 172 17.61 6.36 -10.29
N LYS A 173 17.42 7.14 -11.36
CA LYS A 173 16.79 8.48 -11.30
C LYS A 173 15.81 8.67 -12.45
N LEU A 174 14.85 9.57 -12.26
CA LEU A 174 13.99 10.03 -13.32
C LEU A 174 14.65 11.18 -14.09
N GLU A 175 14.76 11.00 -15.41
CA GLU A 175 15.08 12.07 -16.35
C GLU A 175 13.77 12.62 -16.92
N GLU A 176 13.52 13.92 -16.73
CA GLU A 176 12.37 14.60 -17.32
C GLU A 176 12.54 14.71 -18.84
N ILE A 177 11.57 14.22 -19.60
CA ILE A 177 11.55 14.27 -21.05
C ILE A 177 10.75 15.46 -21.55
N LEU A 178 9.52 15.61 -21.02
CA LEU A 178 8.62 16.69 -21.41
C LEU A 178 7.69 17.03 -20.25
N LYS A 179 7.44 18.33 -20.09
CA LYS A 179 6.51 18.89 -19.11
C LYS A 179 5.56 19.85 -19.80
N LYS A 180 4.26 19.73 -19.55
CA LYS A 180 3.20 20.53 -20.15
C LYS A 180 2.09 20.83 -19.14
N ASP A 181 1.47 21.98 -19.32
CA ASP A 181 0.17 22.26 -18.72
C ASP A 181 -0.88 21.34 -19.35
N PHE A 182 -1.70 20.76 -18.51
CA PHE A 182 -2.78 19.86 -18.89
C PHE A 182 -4.10 20.37 -18.32
N LYS A 183 -5.12 20.46 -19.17
CA LYS A 183 -6.46 20.84 -18.72
C LYS A 183 -7.34 19.61 -18.57
N GLN A 184 -7.60 19.24 -17.32
CA GLN A 184 -8.54 18.18 -17.00
C GLN A 184 -9.94 18.54 -17.53
N PHE A 185 -10.68 17.55 -18.01
CA PHE A 185 -12.04 17.68 -18.54
C PHE A 185 -12.21 18.43 -19.87
N GLN A 186 -11.16 18.68 -20.64
CA GLN A 186 -11.25 19.29 -21.98
C GLN A 186 -11.14 18.31 -23.15
N GLY A 187 -11.25 17.00 -22.88
CA GLY A 187 -11.28 15.95 -23.92
C GLY A 187 -9.90 15.55 -24.46
N ASN A 188 -8.81 16.13 -23.96
CA ASN A 188 -7.45 15.72 -24.31
C ASN A 188 -6.96 14.67 -23.31
N GLU A 189 -6.34 13.61 -23.83
CA GLU A 189 -5.67 12.63 -22.97
C GLU A 189 -4.25 13.13 -22.59
N PRO A 190 -3.80 12.95 -21.34
CA PRO A 190 -2.46 13.38 -20.92
C PRO A 190 -1.33 12.79 -21.79
N ALA A 191 -1.49 11.56 -22.23
CA ALA A 191 -0.55 10.90 -23.14
C ALA A 191 -0.38 11.64 -24.47
N GLU A 192 -1.48 12.12 -25.05
CA GLU A 192 -1.47 12.89 -26.31
C GLU A 192 -0.73 14.22 -26.14
N VAL A 193 -0.99 14.92 -25.03
CA VAL A 193 -0.33 16.20 -24.72
C VAL A 193 1.18 16.02 -24.55
N LEU A 194 1.60 14.87 -24.02
CA LEU A 194 3.01 14.50 -23.83
C LEU A 194 3.63 13.79 -25.03
N GLY A 195 2.86 13.54 -26.10
CA GLY A 195 3.33 12.82 -27.30
C GLY A 195 3.68 11.36 -27.05
N ILE A 196 3.09 10.74 -26.03
CA ILE A 196 3.31 9.33 -25.70
C ILE A 196 2.41 8.48 -26.61
N SER A 197 3.02 7.63 -27.42
CA SER A 197 2.33 6.72 -28.34
C SER A 197 2.34 5.26 -27.92
N SER A 198 3.10 4.91 -26.89
CA SER A 198 3.17 3.57 -26.35
C SER A 198 1.90 3.21 -25.58
N GLU A 199 1.60 1.90 -25.51
CA GLU A 199 0.48 1.39 -24.71
C GLU A 199 0.79 1.45 -23.21
N LYS A 200 -0.23 1.70 -22.41
CA LYS A 200 -0.14 1.61 -20.96
C LYS A 200 0.12 0.17 -20.53
N VAL A 201 0.91 -0.01 -19.47
CA VAL A 201 1.06 -1.31 -18.82
C VAL A 201 -0.26 -1.67 -18.14
N ASP A 202 -0.75 -2.87 -18.40
CA ASP A 202 -1.94 -3.42 -17.74
C ASP A 202 -1.54 -4.08 -16.41
N PHE A 203 -1.60 -3.34 -15.33
CA PHE A 203 -1.26 -3.82 -13.99
C PHE A 203 -2.22 -4.86 -13.41
N LYS A 204 -3.34 -5.16 -14.07
CA LYS A 204 -4.20 -6.30 -13.71
C LYS A 204 -3.54 -7.65 -14.06
N GLN A 205 -2.55 -7.63 -14.97
CA GLN A 205 -1.78 -8.81 -15.36
C GLN A 205 -0.49 -9.00 -14.54
N VAL A 206 -0.12 -8.01 -13.72
CA VAL A 206 1.04 -8.08 -12.82
C VAL A 206 0.65 -8.77 -11.52
N THR A 207 1.54 -9.61 -10.99
CA THR A 207 1.32 -10.27 -9.71
C THR A 207 1.52 -9.28 -8.55
N TRP A 208 0.45 -9.01 -7.82
CA TRP A 208 0.47 -8.17 -6.63
C TRP A 208 0.51 -9.02 -5.37
N ASN A 209 1.45 -8.72 -4.48
CA ASN A 209 1.67 -9.39 -3.22
C ASN A 209 1.09 -8.56 -2.07
N ASP A 210 0.41 -9.22 -1.14
CA ASP A 210 -0.03 -8.57 0.08
C ASP A 210 1.15 -8.38 1.03
N PHE A 211 1.18 -7.26 1.76
CA PHE A 211 2.12 -7.08 2.85
C PHE A 211 1.82 -8.09 3.96
N LYS A 212 2.85 -8.76 4.46
CA LYS A 212 2.69 -9.72 5.55
C LYS A 212 2.13 -9.01 6.77
N GLN A 213 1.00 -9.48 7.26
CA GLN A 213 0.53 -9.06 8.57
C GLN A 213 1.39 -9.79 9.60
N ASN A 214 2.16 -9.06 10.41
CA ASN A 214 2.90 -9.67 11.50
C ASN A 214 1.91 -10.21 12.54
N THR A 215 1.49 -11.44 12.34
CA THR A 215 0.98 -12.24 13.42
C THR A 215 2.19 -12.76 14.20
N SER A 216 2.66 -11.99 15.18
CA SER A 216 3.62 -12.49 16.14
C SER A 216 2.95 -13.61 16.93
N LYS A 217 3.12 -14.83 16.44
CA LYS A 217 2.87 -16.04 17.24
C LYS A 217 4.14 -16.34 18.00
N ASP A 218 4.26 -15.80 19.20
CA ASP A 218 5.07 -16.45 20.21
C ASP A 218 4.41 -17.78 20.55
N LYS A 219 5.17 -18.85 20.33
CA LYS A 219 4.83 -20.18 20.79
C LYS A 219 4.96 -20.20 22.30
N ASP A 220 3.85 -20.40 22.99
CA ASP A 220 3.85 -21.26 24.16
C ASP A 220 2.45 -21.84 24.35
N ASP A 221 2.45 -23.16 24.37
CA ASP A 221 1.39 -24.09 24.58
C ASP A 221 0.79 -23.92 25.98
N VAL A 222 -0.48 -23.53 26.12
CA VAL A 222 -1.35 -24.01 27.20
C VAL A 222 -2.81 -23.90 26.75
N THR A 223 -3.46 -25.04 26.67
CA THR A 223 -4.88 -25.28 26.50
C THR A 223 -5.73 -24.44 27.47
N LYS A 224 -6.44 -23.44 26.96
CA LYS A 224 -7.64 -22.86 27.60
C LYS A 224 -8.58 -22.34 26.52
N GLU A 225 -9.85 -22.61 26.70
CA GLU A 225 -10.99 -22.25 25.86
C GLU A 225 -10.81 -20.90 25.16
N VAL A 226 -10.64 -20.96 23.82
CA VAL A 226 -10.57 -19.77 22.97
C VAL A 226 -11.97 -19.32 22.68
N GLN A 227 -12.45 -18.33 23.41
CA GLN A 227 -13.50 -17.46 22.93
C GLN A 227 -12.86 -16.55 21.86
N SER A 228 -12.89 -17.01 20.61
CA SER A 228 -12.36 -16.30 19.45
C SER A 228 -13.15 -14.99 19.27
N THR A 229 -12.50 -13.86 19.50
CA THR A 229 -12.99 -12.55 19.02
C THR A 229 -12.82 -12.53 17.50
N LEU A 230 -13.82 -13.04 16.77
CA LEU A 230 -13.88 -12.98 15.33
C LEU A 230 -14.02 -11.51 14.92
N LYS A 231 -13.00 -10.98 14.29
CA LYS A 231 -13.04 -9.63 13.70
C LYS A 231 -13.98 -9.63 12.50
N ALA A 232 -14.78 -8.56 12.34
CA ALA A 232 -15.68 -8.41 11.21
C ALA A 232 -14.92 -8.36 9.88
N ASP A 233 -15.30 -9.22 8.93
CA ASP A 233 -14.81 -9.19 7.55
C ASP A 233 -15.72 -8.27 6.72
N ILE A 234 -15.29 -7.03 6.58
CA ILE A 234 -16.06 -5.97 5.91
C ILE A 234 -16.29 -6.27 4.44
N SER A 235 -15.33 -6.89 3.76
CA SER A 235 -15.47 -7.26 2.34
C SER A 235 -16.54 -8.30 2.14
N SER A 236 -16.55 -9.34 2.97
CA SER A 236 -17.59 -10.37 2.97
C SER A 236 -18.96 -9.80 3.33
N VAL A 237 -19.02 -8.89 4.32
CA VAL A 237 -20.27 -8.22 4.71
C VAL A 237 -20.86 -7.42 3.55
N PHE A 238 -20.05 -6.64 2.81
CA PHE A 238 -20.53 -5.94 1.60
C PHE A 238 -20.97 -6.90 0.48
N ALA A 239 -20.38 -8.09 0.41
CA ALA A 239 -20.78 -9.14 -0.53
C ALA A 239 -22.06 -9.89 -0.07
N GLY A 240 -22.60 -9.58 1.11
CA GLY A 240 -23.81 -10.21 1.67
C GLY A 240 -23.52 -11.42 2.58
N ASP A 241 -22.25 -11.79 2.77
CA ASP A 241 -21.87 -12.80 3.75
C ASP A 241 -21.58 -12.13 5.11
N VAL A 242 -22.50 -12.27 6.02
CA VAL A 242 -22.45 -11.66 7.36
C VAL A 242 -21.99 -12.63 8.45
N SER A 243 -21.50 -13.81 8.08
CA SER A 243 -21.04 -14.84 9.03
C SER A 243 -20.02 -14.31 10.05
N SER A 244 -19.15 -13.39 9.62
CA SER A 244 -18.17 -12.76 10.48
C SER A 244 -18.74 -11.79 11.52
N ILE A 245 -20.01 -11.40 11.40
CA ILE A 245 -20.68 -10.46 12.31
C ILE A 245 -21.92 -11.05 13.00
N GLU A 246 -22.23 -12.32 12.78
CA GLU A 246 -23.34 -13.01 13.46
C GLU A 246 -23.12 -13.07 14.98
N GLY A 247 -24.22 -13.02 15.70
CA GLY A 247 -24.23 -13.15 17.14
C GLY A 247 -24.92 -11.99 17.86
N ASN A 248 -24.70 -11.93 19.17
CA ASN A 248 -25.25 -10.91 20.04
C ASN A 248 -24.27 -9.75 20.22
N TRP A 249 -24.77 -8.56 19.97
CA TRP A 249 -24.06 -7.30 20.16
C TRP A 249 -24.74 -6.55 21.30
N THR A 250 -23.99 -6.27 22.37
CA THR A 250 -24.55 -5.68 23.60
C THR A 250 -23.87 -4.36 23.92
N ASN A 251 -24.67 -3.35 24.29
CA ASN A 251 -24.17 -2.05 24.76
C ASN A 251 -23.94 -2.06 26.29
N SER A 252 -23.36 -0.98 26.81
CA SER A 252 -23.11 -0.85 28.24
C SER A 252 -24.37 -0.76 29.10
N SER A 253 -25.52 -0.46 28.52
CA SER A 253 -26.84 -0.48 29.20
C SER A 253 -27.48 -1.86 29.22
N GLY A 254 -26.84 -2.89 28.63
CA GLY A 254 -27.37 -4.27 28.56
C GLY A 254 -28.37 -4.50 27.45
N GLU A 255 -28.59 -3.51 26.57
CA GLU A 255 -29.45 -3.71 25.39
C GLU A 255 -28.71 -4.56 24.36
N THR A 256 -29.41 -5.44 23.66
CA THR A 256 -28.81 -6.41 22.76
C THR A 256 -29.41 -6.34 21.36
N VAL A 257 -28.56 -6.29 20.34
CA VAL A 257 -28.86 -6.48 18.92
C VAL A 257 -28.36 -7.86 18.53
N THR A 258 -29.22 -8.68 17.92
CA THR A 258 -28.80 -10.01 17.43
C THR A 258 -28.80 -10.00 15.92
N ILE A 259 -27.67 -10.41 15.32
CA ILE A 259 -27.50 -10.58 13.88
C ILE A 259 -27.37 -12.06 13.55
N THR A 260 -28.14 -12.52 12.58
CA THR A 260 -28.02 -13.84 11.97
C THR A 260 -27.76 -13.70 10.48
N SER A 261 -27.53 -14.80 9.77
CA SER A 261 -27.32 -14.78 8.31
C SER A 261 -28.47 -14.17 7.50
N LYS A 262 -29.64 -14.04 8.10
CA LYS A 262 -30.87 -13.60 7.40
C LYS A 262 -31.57 -12.39 8.03
N GLU A 263 -31.43 -12.21 9.33
CA GLU A 263 -32.27 -11.26 10.09
C GLU A 263 -31.44 -10.51 11.13
N ILE A 264 -31.91 -9.29 11.43
CA ILE A 264 -31.45 -8.52 12.59
C ILE A 264 -32.65 -8.38 13.54
N LYS A 265 -32.42 -8.73 14.81
CA LYS A 265 -33.35 -8.43 15.91
C LYS A 265 -32.83 -7.20 16.65
N HIS A 266 -33.59 -6.12 16.54
CA HIS A 266 -33.29 -4.84 17.17
C HIS A 266 -33.52 -4.93 18.69
N HIS A 267 -32.73 -4.20 19.48
CA HIS A 267 -32.82 -4.19 20.96
C HIS A 267 -34.21 -3.81 21.50
N LYS A 268 -35.01 -3.04 20.76
CA LYS A 268 -36.41 -2.72 21.09
C LYS A 268 -37.43 -3.77 20.58
N GLY A 269 -36.96 -4.97 20.25
CA GLY A 269 -37.80 -6.09 19.91
C GLY A 269 -38.27 -6.19 18.45
N LYS A 270 -37.98 -5.19 17.59
CA LYS A 270 -38.28 -5.29 16.16
C LYS A 270 -37.30 -6.26 15.50
N GLN A 271 -37.78 -7.06 14.57
CA GLN A 271 -36.99 -8.05 13.85
C GLN A 271 -37.37 -8.03 12.37
N GLY A 272 -36.42 -8.27 11.50
CA GLY A 272 -36.63 -8.34 10.06
C GLY A 272 -35.38 -8.74 9.29
N THR A 273 -35.60 -9.10 8.03
CA THR A 273 -34.46 -9.24 7.08
C THR A 273 -33.76 -7.91 6.92
N PHE A 274 -32.57 -7.92 6.39
CA PHE A 274 -31.82 -6.69 6.20
C PHE A 274 -31.08 -6.66 4.85
N GLN A 275 -30.73 -5.47 4.43
CA GLN A 275 -29.86 -5.23 3.28
C GLN A 275 -28.57 -4.56 3.75
N VAL A 276 -27.48 -4.89 3.10
CA VAL A 276 -26.17 -4.24 3.32
C VAL A 276 -25.91 -3.27 2.20
N THR A 277 -25.62 -2.02 2.54
CA THR A 277 -25.23 -0.95 1.61
C THR A 277 -24.10 -0.13 2.23
N ALA A 278 -23.52 0.77 1.46
CA ALA A 278 -22.54 1.73 1.99
C ALA A 278 -23.25 2.83 2.82
N PHE A 279 -22.67 3.18 3.97
CA PHE A 279 -23.18 4.29 4.76
C PHE A 279 -22.85 5.62 4.08
N ARG A 280 -23.87 6.44 3.77
CA ARG A 280 -23.68 7.68 2.98
C ARG A 280 -22.65 8.65 3.52
N LYS A 281 -22.51 8.78 4.85
CA LYS A 281 -21.56 9.68 5.49
C LYS A 281 -20.13 9.12 5.54
N ASN A 282 -19.99 7.80 5.45
CA ASN A 282 -18.73 7.09 5.37
C ASN A 282 -18.93 5.82 4.52
N PRO A 283 -18.75 5.89 3.19
CA PRO A 283 -19.05 4.78 2.27
C PRO A 283 -18.26 3.49 2.52
N GLU A 284 -17.20 3.55 3.29
CA GLU A 284 -16.38 2.39 3.65
C GLU A 284 -16.98 1.53 4.76
N LEU A 285 -17.97 2.09 5.47
CA LEU A 285 -18.66 1.38 6.53
C LEU A 285 -19.96 0.74 6.01
N PRO A 286 -20.18 -0.57 6.28
CA PRO A 286 -21.44 -1.21 5.98
C PRO A 286 -22.59 -0.60 6.77
N LEU A 287 -23.68 -0.33 6.07
CA LEU A 287 -24.98 0.04 6.62
C LEU A 287 -25.93 -1.14 6.49
N LEU A 288 -26.32 -1.72 7.61
CA LEU A 288 -27.27 -2.82 7.70
C LEU A 288 -28.67 -2.22 7.91
N THR A 289 -29.47 -2.18 6.87
CA THR A 289 -30.83 -1.59 6.91
C THR A 289 -31.85 -2.70 7.04
N LEU A 290 -32.69 -2.64 8.10
CA LEU A 290 -33.76 -3.61 8.34
C LEU A 290 -34.92 -3.35 7.40
N ASN A 291 -35.39 -4.42 6.77
CA ASN A 291 -36.66 -4.46 6.03
C ASN A 291 -37.76 -4.83 7.02
N LEU A 292 -38.52 -3.83 7.43
CA LEU A 292 -39.65 -4.03 8.35
C LEU A 292 -40.94 -4.11 7.53
N GLU A 293 -41.84 -5.03 7.91
CA GLU A 293 -43.16 -5.14 7.27
C GLU A 293 -44.04 -3.91 7.49
N GLU A 294 -43.83 -3.21 8.61
CA GLU A 294 -44.51 -1.95 8.92
C GLU A 294 -43.59 -0.74 8.67
N SER A 295 -44.13 0.31 8.06
CA SER A 295 -43.41 1.56 7.89
C SER A 295 -43.09 2.19 9.24
N ASN A 296 -41.81 2.43 9.50
CA ASN A 296 -41.37 3.17 10.67
C ASN A 296 -41.51 4.68 10.41
N PRO A 297 -42.34 5.43 11.13
CA PRO A 297 -42.52 6.87 10.91
C PRO A 297 -41.23 7.70 11.14
N TYR A 298 -40.25 7.10 11.81
CA TYR A 298 -38.93 7.75 12.08
C TYR A 298 -37.85 7.36 11.07
N GLY A 299 -38.23 6.69 9.96
CA GLY A 299 -37.32 6.22 8.94
C GLY A 299 -36.85 4.77 9.16
N PRO A 300 -36.05 4.21 8.25
CA PRO A 300 -35.59 2.83 8.34
C PRO A 300 -34.66 2.63 9.53
N LEU A 301 -34.89 1.54 10.27
CA LEU A 301 -33.93 1.10 11.28
C LEU A 301 -32.67 0.58 10.58
N SER A 302 -31.54 1.14 10.94
CA SER A 302 -30.27 0.77 10.31
C SER A 302 -29.13 0.86 11.31
N TYR A 303 -28.17 -0.04 11.16
CA TYR A 303 -26.95 -0.05 11.95
C TYR A 303 -25.74 0.18 11.05
N VAL A 304 -24.82 1.04 11.50
CA VAL A 304 -23.49 1.18 10.90
C VAL A 304 -22.56 0.21 11.61
N LEU A 305 -21.93 -0.67 10.85
CA LEU A 305 -20.87 -1.54 11.35
C LEU A 305 -19.54 -0.80 11.25
N ILE A 306 -18.83 -0.71 12.37
CA ILE A 306 -17.52 -0.08 12.47
C ILE A 306 -16.52 -1.15 12.91
N PRO A 307 -15.61 -1.60 12.04
CA PRO A 307 -14.69 -2.68 12.37
C PRO A 307 -13.65 -2.25 13.41
N ALA A 308 -13.10 -3.23 14.11
CA ALA A 308 -11.99 -3.02 15.03
C ALA A 308 -10.78 -2.39 14.32
N GLY A 309 -10.20 -1.37 14.94
CA GLY A 309 -9.12 -0.56 14.37
C GLY A 309 -9.61 0.66 13.58
N ASN A 310 -10.90 0.80 13.28
CA ASN A 310 -11.44 2.00 12.65
C ASN A 310 -11.76 3.07 13.70
N PRO A 311 -11.14 4.28 13.67
CA PRO A 311 -11.33 5.32 14.68
C PRO A 311 -12.65 6.11 14.50
N ALA A 312 -13.45 5.80 13.47
CA ALA A 312 -14.69 6.52 13.21
C ALA A 312 -15.58 6.53 14.45
N TYR A 313 -16.03 7.71 14.84
CA TYR A 313 -16.91 7.95 15.99
C TYR A 313 -16.31 7.55 17.36
N SER A 314 -14.97 7.61 17.50
CA SER A 314 -14.28 7.32 18.76
C SER A 314 -13.42 8.48 19.30
N ASN A 315 -13.56 9.69 18.73
CA ASN A 315 -12.61 10.80 18.92
C ASN A 315 -12.55 11.40 20.34
N ASN A 316 -13.43 11.05 21.25
CA ASN A 316 -13.41 11.58 22.64
C ASN A 316 -13.60 10.46 23.67
N GLY A 317 -13.26 9.22 23.31
CA GLY A 317 -13.45 8.06 24.18
C GLY A 317 -14.89 7.55 24.25
N GLU A 318 -15.72 7.93 23.25
CA GLU A 318 -17.11 7.47 23.19
C GLU A 318 -17.22 5.99 22.89
N SER A 319 -16.21 5.40 22.22
CA SER A 319 -16.21 3.99 21.88
C SER A 319 -14.83 3.34 21.93
N ASP A 320 -14.80 2.02 22.15
CA ASP A 320 -13.58 1.21 22.12
C ASP A 320 -13.23 0.84 20.67
N ALA A 321 -12.31 1.61 20.07
CA ALA A 321 -11.86 1.38 18.70
C ALA A 321 -11.09 0.06 18.50
N THR A 322 -10.71 -0.64 19.56
CA THR A 322 -10.03 -1.94 19.46
C THR A 322 -10.99 -3.10 19.14
N LYS A 323 -12.31 -2.84 19.20
CA LYS A 323 -13.38 -3.81 18.97
C LYS A 323 -14.24 -3.45 17.79
N ASP A 324 -14.87 -4.47 17.20
CA ASP A 324 -15.97 -4.25 16.27
C ASP A 324 -17.16 -3.62 17.00
N ARG A 325 -17.80 -2.63 16.37
CA ARG A 325 -18.89 -1.86 16.96
C ARG A 325 -20.07 -1.75 16.00
N LEU A 326 -21.26 -1.79 16.56
CA LEU A 326 -22.49 -1.37 15.86
C LEU A 326 -23.04 -0.11 16.51
N ILE A 327 -23.59 0.78 15.71
CA ILE A 327 -24.31 1.97 16.18
C ILE A 327 -25.53 2.22 15.28
N GLU A 328 -26.64 2.66 15.85
CA GLU A 328 -27.79 3.07 15.04
C GLU A 328 -27.42 4.28 14.15
N ALA A 329 -27.72 4.17 12.86
CA ALA A 329 -27.43 5.24 11.89
C ALA A 329 -28.16 6.55 12.23
N SER A 330 -29.33 6.46 12.85
CA SER A 330 -30.10 7.60 13.37
C SER A 330 -29.34 8.38 14.43
N THR A 331 -28.63 7.70 15.32
CA THR A 331 -27.79 8.33 16.37
C THR A 331 -26.69 9.18 15.75
N ILE A 332 -25.96 8.64 14.76
CA ILE A 332 -24.91 9.40 14.04
C ILE A 332 -25.50 10.62 13.30
N SER A 333 -26.75 10.52 12.85
CA SER A 333 -27.38 11.57 12.04
C SER A 333 -27.97 12.69 12.85
N GLN A 334 -28.37 12.45 14.08
CA GLN A 334 -29.14 13.37 14.93
C GLN A 334 -28.39 13.96 16.10
N SER A 335 -27.29 13.32 16.53
CA SER A 335 -26.57 13.74 17.73
C SER A 335 -25.30 14.51 17.40
N ALA A 336 -25.14 15.68 18.02
CA ALA A 336 -23.89 16.43 18.00
C ALA A 336 -22.79 15.75 18.87
N VAL A 337 -23.23 14.98 19.87
CA VAL A 337 -22.37 14.18 20.76
C VAL A 337 -22.95 12.78 20.80
N ILE A 338 -22.14 11.79 20.53
CA ILE A 338 -22.50 10.36 20.61
C ILE A 338 -22.04 9.86 21.96
N SER A 339 -22.94 9.21 22.70
CA SER A 339 -22.59 8.69 24.02
C SER A 339 -22.06 7.23 23.93
N PRO A 340 -21.20 6.82 24.89
CA PRO A 340 -20.60 5.48 24.89
C PRO A 340 -21.63 4.33 24.87
N GLU A 341 -22.77 4.50 25.52
CA GLU A 341 -23.86 3.53 25.54
C GLU A 341 -24.58 3.35 24.22
N SER A 342 -24.31 4.20 23.23
CA SER A 342 -24.87 4.07 21.88
C SER A 342 -24.19 2.98 21.06
N PHE A 343 -23.04 2.48 21.50
CA PHE A 343 -22.27 1.46 20.79
C PHE A 343 -22.53 0.07 21.35
N PHE A 344 -22.80 -0.86 20.45
CA PHE A 344 -22.98 -2.27 20.74
C PHE A 344 -21.68 -3.02 20.37
N TYR A 345 -21.26 -3.93 21.22
CA TYR A 345 -20.05 -4.72 21.09
C TYR A 345 -20.36 -6.21 21.13
N ARG A 346 -19.52 -6.99 20.50
CA ARG A 346 -19.63 -8.44 20.46
C ARG A 346 -18.56 -9.10 21.34
#